data_fa441bb4f87f2aa5394eb8840959825a
#
_entry.id   fa441bb4f87f2aa5394eb8840959825a
#
_cell.length_a   1.000
_cell.length_b   1.000
_cell.length_c   1.000
_cell.angle_alpha   90.00
_cell.angle_beta   90.00
_cell.angle_gamma   90.00
#
_symmetry.space_group_name_H-M   'P 1'
#
loop_
_entity.id
_entity.type
_entity.pdbx_description
1 polymer ?
#
loop_
_entity_poly.entity_id
_entity_poly.type
_entity_poly.pdbx_seq_one_letter_code
_entity_poly.pdbx_strand_id
1 'polypeptide(L)'
;MSDHQPIQHLVKVTPENGLHLAPIAQLVRTATAYGSAISLSFDGKRADVKSAFDLMLLGAPCGAELTLDVNGPDAPAAAAAITQLFESGFSQHP
;
A
#
# COMPACT_ATOMS: atom_id res chain seq x y z
N MET A 1 -21.08 -3.79 18.52
CA MET A 1 -20.02 -2.81 18.52
C MET A 1 -18.82 -3.33 17.75
N SER A 2 -18.31 -2.52 16.87
CA SER A 2 -17.17 -2.92 16.08
C SER A 2 -15.89 -2.75 16.87
N ASP A 3 -15.06 -3.78 16.82
CA ASP A 3 -13.76 -3.72 17.46
C ASP A 3 -12.67 -3.40 16.48
N HIS A 4 -13.03 -3.18 15.22
CA HIS A 4 -12.04 -2.89 14.20
C HIS A 4 -11.70 -1.43 14.23
N GLN A 5 -10.45 -1.11 14.51
CA GLN A 5 -9.98 0.25 14.49
C GLN A 5 -9.14 0.46 13.25
N PRO A 6 -9.36 1.57 12.54
CA PRO A 6 -8.53 1.86 11.38
C PRO A 6 -7.07 1.98 11.80
N ILE A 7 -6.19 1.44 10.99
CA ILE A 7 -4.76 1.56 11.19
C ILE A 7 -4.24 2.50 10.13
N GLN A 8 -3.42 3.45 10.54
CA GLN A 8 -2.85 4.42 9.64
C GLN A 8 -1.34 4.49 9.85
N HIS A 9 -0.60 4.40 8.76
CA HIS A 9 0.86 4.50 8.77
C HIS A 9 1.31 5.40 7.65
N LEU A 10 2.46 6.02 7.85
CA LEU A 10 3.14 6.71 6.76
C LEU A 10 4.14 5.74 6.14
N VAL A 11 4.17 5.68 4.82
CA VAL A 11 5.12 4.84 4.09
C VAL A 11 5.78 5.69 3.02
N LYS A 12 7.01 5.34 2.67
CA LYS A 12 7.79 6.11 1.72
C LYS A 12 8.12 5.29 0.49
N VAL A 13 7.97 5.91 -0.67
CA VAL A 13 8.31 5.28 -1.94
C VAL A 13 9.81 5.42 -2.15
N THR A 14 10.54 4.30 -2.08
CA THR A 14 11.98 4.32 -2.25
C THR A 14 12.48 3.83 -3.60
N PRO A 15 11.74 2.99 -4.36
CA PRO A 15 12.23 2.60 -5.68
C PRO A 15 12.47 3.80 -6.57
N GLU A 16 13.56 3.74 -7.30
CA GLU A 16 14.04 4.86 -8.12
C GLU A 16 12.98 5.35 -9.10
N ASN A 17 12.20 4.44 -9.66
CA ASN A 17 11.16 4.77 -10.63
C ASN A 17 9.80 4.99 -9.99
N GLY A 18 9.74 5.12 -8.67
CA GLY A 18 8.49 5.34 -7.97
C GLY A 18 7.62 4.09 -7.96
N LEU A 19 6.32 4.28 -7.83
CA LEU A 19 5.37 3.18 -7.88
C LEU A 19 5.08 2.82 -9.33
N HIS A 20 6.06 2.19 -9.98
CA HIS A 20 5.87 1.69 -11.33
C HIS A 20 5.27 0.28 -11.28
N LEU A 21 5.19 -0.40 -12.41
CA LEU A 21 4.43 -1.63 -12.55
C LEU A 21 4.85 -2.73 -11.57
N ALA A 22 6.16 -2.91 -11.36
CA ALA A 22 6.63 -4.00 -10.50
C ALA A 22 6.19 -3.84 -9.05
N PRO A 23 6.42 -2.68 -8.38
CA PRO A 23 5.88 -2.47 -7.02
C PRO A 23 4.36 -2.52 -6.98
N ILE A 24 3.69 -2.00 -7.99
CA ILE A 24 2.22 -2.04 -8.03
C ILE A 24 1.74 -3.50 -8.02
N ALA A 25 2.36 -4.36 -8.82
CA ALA A 25 1.98 -5.77 -8.87
C ALA A 25 2.16 -6.44 -7.52
N GLN A 26 3.24 -6.11 -6.81
CA GLN A 26 3.47 -6.67 -5.48
C GLN A 26 2.43 -6.20 -4.49
N LEU A 27 2.08 -4.91 -4.54
CA LEU A 27 1.06 -4.35 -3.65
C LEU A 27 -0.28 -5.03 -3.86
N VAL A 28 -0.71 -5.17 -5.10
CA VAL A 28 -2.00 -5.78 -5.40
C VAL A 28 -2.02 -7.24 -4.93
N ARG A 29 -0.96 -7.99 -5.24
CA ARG A 29 -0.88 -9.39 -4.84
C ARG A 29 -0.95 -9.55 -3.33
N THR A 30 -0.21 -8.72 -2.62
CA THR A 30 -0.19 -8.77 -1.16
C THR A 30 -1.53 -8.35 -0.59
N ALA A 31 -2.09 -7.25 -1.08
CA ALA A 31 -3.34 -6.70 -0.54
C ALA A 31 -4.52 -7.65 -0.74
N THR A 32 -4.57 -8.35 -1.88
CA THR A 32 -5.69 -9.23 -2.17
C THR A 32 -5.72 -10.47 -1.28
N ALA A 33 -4.64 -10.75 -0.57
CA ALA A 33 -4.61 -11.87 0.37
C ALA A 33 -5.35 -11.55 1.67
N TYR A 34 -5.74 -10.30 1.90
CA TYR A 34 -6.38 -9.87 3.14
C TYR A 34 -7.81 -9.41 2.89
N GLY A 35 -8.66 -9.61 3.91
CA GLY A 35 -10.05 -9.18 3.82
C GLY A 35 -10.28 -7.73 4.16
N SER A 36 -9.29 -7.05 4.73
CA SER A 36 -9.42 -5.66 5.10
C SER A 36 -9.38 -4.73 3.89
N ALA A 37 -10.00 -3.56 4.04
CA ALA A 37 -9.88 -2.50 3.03
C ALA A 37 -8.54 -1.82 3.23
N ILE A 38 -7.80 -1.64 2.13
CA ILE A 38 -6.45 -1.09 2.16
C ILE A 38 -6.37 0.03 1.13
N SER A 39 -5.96 1.21 1.56
CA SER A 39 -5.83 2.33 0.64
C SER A 39 -4.55 3.10 0.89
N LEU A 40 -4.08 3.77 -0.16
CA LEU A 40 -2.94 4.67 -0.10
C LEU A 40 -3.39 6.03 -0.60
N SER A 41 -2.95 7.07 0.09
CA SER A 41 -3.29 8.45 -0.28
C SER A 41 -2.01 9.22 -0.54
N PHE A 42 -2.04 10.07 -1.56
CA PHE A 42 -0.91 10.89 -1.94
C PHE A 42 -1.43 12.10 -2.73
N ASP A 43 -1.02 13.28 -2.31
CA ASP A 43 -1.31 14.51 -3.06
C ASP A 43 -2.81 14.68 -3.34
N GLY A 44 -3.62 14.40 -2.32
CA GLY A 44 -5.08 14.56 -2.43
C GLY A 44 -5.79 13.45 -3.18
N LYS A 45 -5.05 12.43 -3.64
CA LYS A 45 -5.62 11.27 -4.32
C LYS A 45 -5.61 10.07 -3.41
N ARG A 46 -6.55 9.16 -3.64
CA ARG A 46 -6.65 7.95 -2.85
C ARG A 46 -6.80 6.75 -3.78
N ALA A 47 -6.06 5.71 -3.50
CA ALA A 47 -6.07 4.50 -4.32
C ALA A 47 -6.42 3.29 -3.48
N ASP A 48 -7.27 2.42 -4.02
CA ASP A 48 -7.52 1.11 -3.45
C ASP A 48 -6.33 0.22 -3.81
N VAL A 49 -5.63 -0.28 -2.79
CA VAL A 49 -4.40 -1.04 -3.03
C VAL A 49 -4.67 -2.38 -3.74
N LYS A 50 -5.92 -2.81 -3.76
CA LYS A 50 -6.31 -4.01 -4.51
C LYS A 50 -6.57 -3.72 -5.99
N SER A 51 -6.44 -2.46 -6.40
CA SER A 51 -6.67 -2.04 -7.78
C SER A 51 -5.39 -1.48 -8.38
N ALA A 52 -4.82 -2.22 -9.35
CA ALA A 52 -3.62 -1.75 -10.04
C ALA A 52 -3.88 -0.42 -10.76
N PHE A 53 -5.07 -0.29 -11.33
CA PHE A 53 -5.42 0.93 -12.05
C PHE A 53 -5.38 2.16 -11.13
N ASP A 54 -5.98 2.01 -9.93
CA ASP A 54 -5.95 3.09 -8.95
C ASP A 54 -4.53 3.47 -8.58
N LEU A 55 -3.69 2.48 -8.34
CA LEU A 55 -2.30 2.73 -7.94
C LEU A 55 -1.52 3.42 -9.06
N MET A 56 -1.81 3.08 -10.31
CA MET A 56 -1.19 3.76 -11.44
C MET A 56 -1.58 5.23 -11.49
N LEU A 57 -2.85 5.51 -11.23
CA LEU A 57 -3.34 6.90 -11.23
C LEU A 57 -2.80 7.71 -10.07
N LEU A 58 -2.37 7.07 -9.01
CA LEU A 58 -1.80 7.76 -7.86
C LEU A 58 -0.53 8.50 -8.24
N GLY A 59 0.26 7.92 -9.14
CA GLY A 59 1.42 8.58 -9.71
C GLY A 59 2.51 8.94 -8.71
N ALA A 60 2.69 8.13 -7.68
CA ALA A 60 3.64 8.44 -6.61
C ALA A 60 5.09 8.23 -7.06
N PRO A 61 5.92 9.29 -7.05
CA PRO A 61 7.31 9.17 -7.46
C PRO A 61 8.21 8.69 -6.31
N CYS A 62 9.45 8.41 -6.66
CA CYS A 62 10.46 8.13 -5.65
C CYS A 62 10.54 9.29 -4.66
N GLY A 63 10.57 8.98 -3.38
CA GLY A 63 10.61 9.97 -2.32
C GLY A 63 9.25 10.39 -1.80
N ALA A 64 8.18 10.00 -2.48
CA ALA A 64 6.83 10.36 -2.03
C ALA A 64 6.52 9.70 -0.71
N GLU A 65 5.83 10.44 0.16
CA GLU A 65 5.34 9.91 1.41
C GLU A 65 3.85 9.71 1.27
N LEU A 66 3.41 8.49 1.50
CA LEU A 66 2.01 8.12 1.33
C LEU A 66 1.40 7.78 2.68
N THR A 67 0.09 8.00 2.79
CA THR A 67 -0.65 7.58 3.96
C THR A 67 -1.32 6.24 3.65
N LEU A 68 -0.98 5.23 4.44
CA LEU A 68 -1.59 3.91 4.33
C LEU A 68 -2.72 3.82 5.33
N ASP A 69 -3.92 3.50 4.86
CA ASP A 69 -5.08 3.28 5.71
C ASP A 69 -5.56 1.85 5.54
N VAL A 70 -5.73 1.14 6.65
CA VAL A 70 -6.19 -0.25 6.64
C VAL A 70 -7.32 -0.39 7.64
N ASN A 71 -8.43 -0.97 7.20
CA ASN A 71 -9.60 -1.14 8.08
C ASN A 71 -10.27 -2.47 7.77
N GLY A 72 -10.43 -3.29 8.79
CA GLY A 72 -11.10 -4.57 8.62
C GLY A 72 -10.62 -5.60 9.63
N PRO A 73 -11.10 -6.85 9.48
CA PRO A 73 -10.87 -7.87 10.50
C PRO A 73 -9.41 -8.32 10.62
N ASP A 74 -8.63 -8.22 9.56
CA ASP A 74 -7.21 -8.60 9.60
C ASP A 74 -6.29 -7.40 9.36
N ALA A 75 -6.76 -6.21 9.75
CA ALA A 75 -6.02 -4.98 9.49
C ALA A 75 -4.59 -4.98 10.03
N PRO A 76 -4.31 -5.46 11.25
CA PRO A 76 -2.92 -5.45 11.72
C PRO A 76 -1.99 -6.27 10.83
N ALA A 77 -2.41 -7.46 10.41
CA ALA A 77 -1.59 -8.30 9.53
C ALA A 77 -1.44 -7.66 8.15
N ALA A 78 -2.53 -7.11 7.62
CA ALA A 78 -2.49 -6.47 6.31
C ALA A 78 -1.59 -5.25 6.33
N ALA A 79 -1.72 -4.40 7.36
CA ALA A 79 -0.89 -3.21 7.49
C ALA A 79 0.59 -3.58 7.57
N ALA A 80 0.91 -4.62 8.36
CA ALA A 80 2.30 -5.06 8.49
C ALA A 80 2.85 -5.54 7.16
N ALA A 81 2.05 -6.30 6.40
CA ALA A 81 2.51 -6.85 5.12
C ALA A 81 2.78 -5.73 4.11
N ILE A 82 1.88 -4.74 4.02
CA ILE A 82 2.06 -3.63 3.08
C ILE A 82 3.25 -2.76 3.51
N THR A 83 3.34 -2.43 4.80
CA THR A 83 4.45 -1.63 5.32
C THR A 83 5.78 -2.30 5.03
N GLN A 84 5.84 -3.63 5.17
CA GLN A 84 7.06 -4.38 4.90
C GLN A 84 7.51 -4.23 3.46
N LEU A 85 6.58 -4.21 2.52
CA LEU A 85 6.94 -3.99 1.12
C LEU A 85 7.63 -2.65 0.92
N PHE A 86 7.07 -1.59 1.52
CA PHE A 86 7.68 -0.26 1.42
C PHE A 86 9.03 -0.21 2.13
N GLU A 87 9.14 -0.83 3.29
CA GLU A 87 10.39 -0.79 4.05
C GLU A 87 11.50 -1.56 3.37
N SER A 88 11.17 -2.64 2.67
CA SER A 88 12.17 -3.41 1.94
C SER A 88 12.49 -2.81 0.58
N GLY A 89 11.82 -1.71 0.21
CA GLY A 89 12.00 -1.09 -1.09
C GLY A 89 11.47 -1.96 -2.22
N PHE A 90 10.49 -2.81 -1.91
CA PHE A 90 9.92 -3.74 -2.89
C PHE A 90 10.99 -4.65 -3.47
N SER A 91 11.93 -5.08 -2.63
CA SER A 91 12.98 -5.98 -3.04
C SER A 91 12.39 -7.26 -3.60
N GLN A 92 12.94 -7.69 -4.71
CA GLN A 92 12.57 -8.96 -5.30
C GLN A 92 13.78 -9.83 -5.34
N HIS A 93 13.58 -11.06 -4.93
CA HIS A 93 14.66 -12.04 -5.01
C HIS A 93 14.32 -13.04 -6.09
N PRO A 94 15.27 -13.33 -6.95
CA PRO A 94 15.06 -14.33 -7.98
C PRO A 94 14.75 -15.68 -7.37
#